data_a2399509ced7375d2c4f548e3330e118
#
_entry.id   a2399509ced7375d2c4f548e3330e118
#
_cell.length_a   1.000
_cell.length_b   1.000
_cell.length_c   1.000
_cell.angle_alpha   90.00
_cell.angle_beta   90.00
_cell.angle_gamma   90.00
#
_symmetry.space_group_name_H-M   'P 1'
#
loop_
_entity.id
_entity.type
_entity.pdbx_description
1 polymer ?
#
loop_
_entity_poly.entity_id
_entity_poly.type
_entity_poly.pdbx_seq_one_letter_code
_entity_poly.pdbx_strand_id
1 'polypeptide(L)'
;MMQLVWFRNDLRIQDHSALYFAQQNGPCMAVVILSPDQWKLHQDATIKIDFYLRQLAELKKSLCGLNIPLHIQTVPLWQDIPAALKQLCQRFQIKTIHCNIENGWNEKQRDLSVATQVSKMDCQFEQYTDRTIFPLHTIRNKSNQPYQVFSAFKKNCIEQLNICVPQALPAIEAQQMVFNNEKIDNLIPSLQQLGFEAIPAEKQQLWPVGEQVALDHLMHFIDSNLVQYDQTRDFPAIEGTSQLSVYLNIGILSIRQCLEALFNAQQGHFYIQNSGQQFWLNELLWREFYQHVMADFSHVSKHLPFKRNTENISWLQDDEALNAWKYGQTGIPIVDAGMRQMLATGWMHNRVRMICAMFLAKNLLIDWRKGEAWFMQQLVDGDFAANNGGWQWSASTGTDSVPYFRVFNPTSQSQKFDAQGDYIRRWVPELASCDAKQIHEPYAYITDSNLDYPHPIIDLKMSRQRAIATFKMGNAK
;
A
#
# COMPACT_ATOMS: atom_id res chain seq x y z
N MET A 1 15.20 -21.60 25.25
CA MET A 1 15.73 -20.23 25.34
C MET A 1 14.65 -19.27 24.90
N MET A 2 14.59 -18.05 25.47
CA MET A 2 13.52 -17.10 25.17
C MET A 2 13.69 -16.46 23.79
N GLN A 3 12.62 -16.43 23.00
CA GLN A 3 12.56 -15.86 21.67
C GLN A 3 11.75 -14.54 21.72
N LEU A 4 12.14 -13.51 20.96
CA LEU A 4 11.41 -12.26 20.82
C LEU A 4 10.90 -12.13 19.38
N VAL A 5 9.60 -12.01 19.19
CA VAL A 5 8.99 -11.71 17.88
C VAL A 5 8.72 -10.21 17.81
N TRP A 6 9.40 -9.53 16.91
CA TRP A 6 9.20 -8.11 16.67
C TRP A 6 8.22 -7.89 15.52
N PHE A 7 6.96 -7.60 15.89
CA PHE A 7 5.90 -7.25 14.96
C PHE A 7 6.04 -5.83 14.45
N ARG A 8 5.72 -5.63 13.16
CA ARG A 8 5.76 -4.32 12.49
C ARG A 8 4.52 -4.14 11.61
N ASN A 9 4.64 -4.13 10.26
CA ASN A 9 3.49 -4.14 9.35
C ASN A 9 3.06 -5.57 8.99
N ASP A 10 2.87 -6.39 10.01
CA ASP A 10 2.56 -7.84 9.91
C ASP A 10 1.68 -8.32 11.08
N LEU A 11 0.63 -7.52 11.40
CA LEU A 11 -0.18 -7.64 12.62
C LEU A 11 -1.19 -8.80 12.56
N ARG A 12 -0.69 -10.04 12.53
CA ARG A 12 -1.49 -11.27 12.55
C ARG A 12 -0.75 -12.39 13.25
N ILE A 13 -1.48 -13.46 13.62
CA ILE A 13 -0.90 -14.69 14.18
C ILE A 13 -0.92 -15.85 13.16
N GLN A 14 -1.90 -15.87 12.26
CA GLN A 14 -2.02 -16.91 11.23
C GLN A 14 -1.02 -16.67 10.10
N ASP A 15 -0.36 -17.73 9.64
CA ASP A 15 0.61 -17.66 8.54
C ASP A 15 1.65 -16.53 8.71
N HIS A 16 2.24 -16.42 9.91
CA HIS A 16 3.24 -15.39 10.25
C HIS A 16 4.62 -16.01 10.40
N SER A 17 5.52 -15.76 9.44
CA SER A 17 6.80 -16.46 9.36
C SER A 17 7.66 -16.28 10.61
N ALA A 18 7.88 -15.06 11.07
CA ALA A 18 8.72 -14.81 12.26
C ALA A 18 8.15 -15.45 13.52
N LEU A 19 6.83 -15.42 13.71
CA LEU A 19 6.18 -16.01 14.88
C LEU A 19 6.25 -17.54 14.85
N TYR A 20 5.98 -18.15 13.68
CA TYR A 20 6.04 -19.59 13.49
C TYR A 20 7.45 -20.14 13.81
N PHE A 21 8.48 -19.59 13.19
CA PHE A 21 9.85 -20.06 13.41
C PHE A 21 10.38 -19.73 14.82
N ALA A 22 9.96 -18.62 15.42
CA ALA A 22 10.30 -18.32 16.80
C ALA A 22 9.77 -19.40 17.75
N GLN A 23 8.50 -19.80 17.59
CA GLN A 23 7.86 -20.79 18.45
C GLN A 23 8.52 -22.19 18.33
N GLN A 24 9.03 -22.55 17.15
CA GLN A 24 9.79 -23.79 16.96
C GLN A 24 11.11 -23.80 17.75
N ASN A 25 11.65 -22.63 18.10
CA ASN A 25 12.94 -22.48 18.80
C ASN A 25 12.78 -22.29 20.31
N GLY A 26 11.55 -22.16 20.82
CA GLY A 26 11.27 -22.07 22.25
C GLY A 26 10.15 -21.10 22.62
N PRO A 27 9.97 -20.83 23.91
CA PRO A 27 8.93 -19.92 24.36
C PRO A 27 9.16 -18.50 23.84
N CYS A 28 8.08 -17.86 23.39
CA CYS A 28 8.10 -16.57 22.73
C CYS A 28 7.49 -15.47 23.60
N MET A 29 8.00 -14.26 23.46
CA MET A 29 7.27 -13.03 23.71
C MET A 29 7.21 -12.18 22.43
N ALA A 30 6.20 -11.34 22.33
CA ALA A 30 6.03 -10.41 21.24
C ALA A 30 6.39 -8.97 21.67
N VAL A 31 6.88 -8.18 20.71
CA VAL A 31 7.06 -6.73 20.89
C VAL A 31 6.53 -5.97 19.68
N VAL A 32 5.88 -4.85 19.96
CA VAL A 32 5.59 -3.79 18.99
C VAL A 32 6.22 -2.50 19.46
N ILE A 33 6.98 -1.86 18.58
CA ILE A 33 7.58 -0.55 18.86
C ILE A 33 6.88 0.50 17.99
N LEU A 34 6.20 1.43 18.65
CA LEU A 34 5.50 2.54 18.01
C LEU A 34 6.47 3.73 17.90
N SER A 35 6.57 4.32 16.71
CA SER A 35 7.49 5.44 16.46
C SER A 35 6.74 6.63 15.84
N PRO A 36 6.02 7.44 16.65
CA PRO A 36 5.11 8.46 16.15
C PRO A 36 5.79 9.56 15.33
N ASP A 37 7.00 10.00 15.72
CA ASP A 37 7.71 11.02 14.97
C ASP A 37 8.27 10.47 13.65
N GLN A 38 8.60 9.18 13.58
CA GLN A 38 8.95 8.52 12.33
C GLN A 38 7.75 8.45 11.38
N TRP A 39 6.55 8.15 11.87
CA TRP A 39 5.33 8.16 11.06
C TRP A 39 5.03 9.54 10.49
N LYS A 40 5.26 10.62 11.27
CA LYS A 40 5.15 12.00 10.78
C LYS A 40 6.19 12.30 9.69
N LEU A 41 7.44 11.87 9.86
CA LEU A 41 8.51 12.02 8.85
C LEU A 41 8.20 11.26 7.55
N HIS A 42 7.61 10.07 7.66
CA HIS A 42 7.18 9.28 6.51
C HIS A 42 5.83 9.73 5.93
N GLN A 43 5.20 10.70 6.58
CA GLN A 43 3.90 11.23 6.18
C GLN A 43 2.81 10.16 6.12
N ASP A 44 2.85 9.18 7.05
CA ASP A 44 1.84 8.14 7.14
C ASP A 44 0.47 8.74 7.49
N ALA A 45 -0.56 8.28 6.79
CA ALA A 45 -1.94 8.75 6.98
C ALA A 45 -2.44 8.45 8.41
N THR A 46 -3.06 9.44 9.06
CA THR A 46 -3.65 9.26 10.39
C THR A 46 -4.66 8.10 10.42
N ILE A 47 -5.45 7.91 9.35
CA ILE A 47 -6.39 6.79 9.23
C ILE A 47 -5.68 5.43 9.16
N LYS A 48 -4.49 5.35 8.54
CA LYS A 48 -3.66 4.14 8.52
C LYS A 48 -3.13 3.83 9.92
N ILE A 49 -2.68 4.85 10.65
CA ILE A 49 -2.20 4.70 12.03
C ILE A 49 -3.35 4.26 12.95
N ASP A 50 -4.55 4.85 12.80
CA ASP A 50 -5.75 4.42 13.52
C ASP A 50 -6.08 2.94 13.26
N PHE A 51 -6.09 2.55 11.99
CA PHE A 51 -6.34 1.17 11.57
C PHE A 51 -5.29 0.22 12.15
N TYR A 52 -4.02 0.62 12.17
CA TYR A 52 -2.93 -0.11 12.79
C TYR A 52 -3.13 -0.30 14.30
N LEU A 53 -3.48 0.76 15.04
CA LEU A 53 -3.69 0.68 16.49
C LEU A 53 -4.90 -0.16 16.85
N ARG A 54 -6.00 -0.09 16.09
CA ARG A 54 -7.17 -0.95 16.27
C ARG A 54 -6.81 -2.42 16.00
N GLN A 55 -6.05 -2.71 14.96
CA GLN A 55 -5.57 -4.07 14.69
C GLN A 55 -4.58 -4.56 15.74
N LEU A 56 -3.75 -3.70 16.29
CA LEU A 56 -2.85 -4.05 17.40
C LEU A 56 -3.64 -4.52 18.63
N ALA A 57 -4.83 -3.96 18.86
CA ALA A 57 -5.70 -4.42 19.94
C ALA A 57 -6.25 -5.84 19.68
N GLU A 58 -6.59 -6.18 18.44
CA GLU A 58 -6.99 -7.54 18.05
C GLU A 58 -5.80 -8.51 18.13
N LEU A 59 -4.62 -8.13 17.65
CA LEU A 59 -3.39 -8.93 17.78
C LEU A 59 -3.08 -9.23 19.25
N LYS A 60 -3.22 -8.24 20.14
CA LYS A 60 -3.03 -8.43 21.59
C LYS A 60 -3.95 -9.50 22.15
N LYS A 61 -5.22 -9.52 21.76
CA LYS A 61 -6.20 -10.55 22.18
C LYS A 61 -5.79 -11.93 21.66
N SER A 62 -5.42 -12.03 20.38
CA SER A 62 -5.01 -13.27 19.75
C SER A 62 -3.75 -13.86 20.40
N LEU A 63 -2.72 -13.04 20.65
CA LEU A 63 -1.51 -13.46 21.35
C LEU A 63 -1.77 -13.88 22.80
N CYS A 64 -2.69 -13.19 23.50
CA CYS A 64 -3.13 -13.58 24.85
C CYS A 64 -3.73 -14.99 24.86
N GLY A 65 -4.55 -15.33 23.86
CA GLY A 65 -5.11 -16.69 23.70
C GLY A 65 -4.06 -17.78 23.47
N LEU A 66 -2.89 -17.41 22.99
CA LEU A 66 -1.74 -18.28 22.79
C LEU A 66 -0.74 -18.27 23.96
N ASN A 67 -1.04 -17.59 25.04
CA ASN A 67 -0.14 -17.34 26.19
C ASN A 67 1.18 -16.66 25.76
N ILE A 68 1.20 -15.88 24.67
CA ILE A 68 2.34 -15.10 24.22
C ILE A 68 2.18 -13.67 24.72
N PRO A 69 3.00 -13.21 25.65
CA PRO A 69 2.89 -11.85 26.17
C PRO A 69 3.35 -10.84 25.14
N LEU A 70 2.60 -9.75 24.99
CA LEU A 70 2.91 -8.65 24.10
C LEU A 70 3.44 -7.45 24.90
N HIS A 71 4.65 -7.01 24.59
CA HIS A 71 5.22 -5.74 25.10
C HIS A 71 5.01 -4.65 24.03
N ILE A 72 4.51 -3.49 24.45
CA ILE A 72 4.31 -2.32 23.60
C ILE A 72 5.19 -1.19 24.12
N GLN A 73 6.05 -0.66 23.28
CA GLN A 73 6.96 0.42 23.63
C GLN A 73 6.86 1.54 22.59
N THR A 74 6.83 2.78 23.05
CA THR A 74 6.91 3.95 22.19
C THR A 74 8.32 4.53 22.23
N VAL A 75 8.90 4.76 21.05
CA VAL A 75 10.14 5.52 20.85
C VAL A 75 9.92 6.58 19.76
N PRO A 76 10.50 7.77 19.85
CA PRO A 76 10.23 8.83 18.87
C PRO A 76 10.56 8.42 17.42
N LEU A 77 11.77 7.93 17.20
CA LEU A 77 12.32 7.65 15.87
C LEU A 77 12.88 6.23 15.76
N TRP A 78 13.01 5.73 14.55
CA TRP A 78 13.59 4.40 14.30
C TRP A 78 15.05 4.27 14.69
N GLN A 79 15.80 5.35 14.75
CA GLN A 79 17.18 5.34 15.27
C GLN A 79 17.26 4.95 16.75
N ASP A 80 16.16 5.07 17.49
CA ASP A 80 16.09 4.74 18.92
C ASP A 80 15.73 3.26 19.17
N ILE A 81 15.21 2.57 18.15
CA ILE A 81 14.76 1.17 18.21
C ILE A 81 15.88 0.21 18.62
N PRO A 82 17.11 0.31 18.07
CA PRO A 82 18.19 -0.62 18.45
C PRO A 82 18.50 -0.60 19.95
N ALA A 83 18.47 0.59 20.57
CA ALA A 83 18.69 0.73 22.03
C ALA A 83 17.52 0.14 22.84
N ALA A 84 16.27 0.37 22.40
CA ALA A 84 15.09 -0.18 23.04
C ALA A 84 15.07 -1.72 22.99
N LEU A 85 15.32 -2.32 21.81
CA LEU A 85 15.40 -3.78 21.67
C LEU A 85 16.54 -4.39 22.46
N LYS A 86 17.70 -3.71 22.51
CA LYS A 86 18.82 -4.14 23.36
C LYS A 86 18.41 -4.23 24.83
N GLN A 87 17.74 -3.20 25.36
CA GLN A 87 17.26 -3.19 26.76
C GLN A 87 16.27 -4.32 27.03
N LEU A 88 15.34 -4.59 26.09
CA LEU A 88 14.42 -5.71 26.20
C LEU A 88 15.14 -7.05 26.20
N CYS A 89 16.14 -7.25 25.33
CA CYS A 89 16.93 -8.47 25.28
C CYS A 89 17.67 -8.72 26.60
N GLN A 90 18.24 -7.70 27.20
CA GLN A 90 18.90 -7.80 28.51
C GLN A 90 17.90 -8.11 29.62
N ARG A 91 16.79 -7.39 29.67
CA ARG A 91 15.76 -7.53 30.71
C ARG A 91 15.11 -8.92 30.73
N PHE A 92 14.82 -9.50 29.57
CA PHE A 92 14.12 -10.76 29.42
C PHE A 92 15.03 -11.92 29.00
N GLN A 93 16.35 -11.71 28.95
CA GLN A 93 17.35 -12.71 28.56
C GLN A 93 17.03 -13.35 27.19
N ILE A 94 16.63 -12.52 26.22
CA ILE A 94 16.32 -12.93 24.85
C ILE A 94 17.59 -13.41 24.16
N LYS A 95 17.48 -14.54 23.46
CA LYS A 95 18.58 -15.13 22.68
C LYS A 95 18.46 -14.89 21.18
N THR A 96 17.23 -14.68 20.70
CA THR A 96 17.00 -14.42 19.28
C THR A 96 15.85 -13.43 19.12
N ILE A 97 16.02 -12.45 18.26
CA ILE A 97 14.95 -11.59 17.74
C ILE A 97 14.55 -12.13 16.36
N HIS A 98 13.27 -12.38 16.19
CA HIS A 98 12.67 -12.81 14.91
C HIS A 98 11.80 -11.69 14.35
N CYS A 99 11.94 -11.38 13.06
CA CYS A 99 11.08 -10.41 12.39
C CYS A 99 10.93 -10.73 10.89
N ASN A 100 9.87 -10.21 10.27
CA ASN A 100 9.65 -10.35 8.83
C ASN A 100 10.35 -9.22 8.05
N ILE A 101 10.89 -9.49 6.87
CA ILE A 101 11.65 -8.51 6.07
C ILE A 101 10.76 -7.36 5.61
N GLU A 102 11.22 -6.14 5.74
CA GLU A 102 10.69 -4.93 5.12
C GLU A 102 11.71 -4.32 4.12
N ASN A 103 11.24 -3.71 3.02
CA ASN A 103 12.06 -3.50 1.82
C ASN A 103 12.64 -2.10 1.65
N GLY A 104 12.11 -1.08 2.32
CA GLY A 104 12.55 0.30 2.16
C GLY A 104 13.99 0.53 2.63
N TRP A 105 14.59 1.59 2.15
CA TRP A 105 15.96 1.95 2.57
C TRP A 105 16.07 2.20 4.07
N ASN A 106 15.13 2.96 4.64
CA ASN A 106 15.12 3.28 6.07
C ASN A 106 14.90 2.04 6.92
N GLU A 107 14.01 1.14 6.47
CA GLU A 107 13.72 -0.14 7.11
C GLU A 107 14.97 -1.03 7.16
N LYS A 108 15.70 -1.13 6.04
CA LYS A 108 16.96 -1.88 5.97
C LYS A 108 18.03 -1.29 6.89
N GLN A 109 18.17 0.05 6.94
CA GLN A 109 19.14 0.70 7.84
C GLN A 109 18.79 0.47 9.32
N ARG A 110 17.51 0.57 9.69
CA ARG A 110 17.01 0.26 11.02
C ARG A 110 17.34 -1.18 11.41
N ASP A 111 17.00 -2.14 10.55
CA ASP A 111 17.20 -3.58 10.81
C ASP A 111 18.69 -3.93 10.92
N LEU A 112 19.54 -3.36 10.06
CA LEU A 112 21.00 -3.51 10.14
C LEU A 112 21.56 -2.95 11.46
N SER A 113 21.04 -1.80 11.89
CA SER A 113 21.43 -1.18 13.16
C SER A 113 21.03 -2.05 14.36
N VAL A 114 19.84 -2.65 14.33
CA VAL A 114 19.39 -3.62 15.35
C VAL A 114 20.30 -4.84 15.37
N ALA A 115 20.53 -5.49 14.22
CA ALA A 115 21.40 -6.66 14.11
C ALA A 115 22.80 -6.38 14.66
N THR A 116 23.39 -5.24 14.31
CA THR A 116 24.70 -4.80 14.80
C THR A 116 24.73 -4.57 16.31
N GLN A 117 23.64 -4.04 16.87
CA GLN A 117 23.56 -3.75 18.29
C GLN A 117 23.40 -5.02 19.14
N VAL A 118 22.55 -5.96 18.70
CA VAL A 118 22.24 -7.17 19.48
C VAL A 118 23.32 -8.26 19.34
N SER A 119 24.04 -8.32 18.20
CA SER A 119 25.16 -9.25 18.03
C SER A 119 26.26 -9.07 19.08
N LYS A 120 26.43 -7.85 19.64
CA LYS A 120 27.38 -7.55 20.73
C LYS A 120 26.99 -8.18 22.07
N MET A 121 25.82 -8.81 22.17
CA MET A 121 25.23 -9.36 23.40
C MET A 121 24.96 -10.85 23.32
N ASP A 122 25.55 -11.55 22.36
CA ASP A 122 25.24 -12.97 22.08
C ASP A 122 23.73 -13.20 21.85
N CYS A 123 23.09 -12.26 21.11
CA CYS A 123 21.71 -12.33 20.69
C CYS A 123 21.66 -12.35 19.15
N GLN A 124 20.95 -13.32 18.59
CA GLN A 124 20.79 -13.49 17.14
C GLN A 124 19.67 -12.60 16.61
N PHE A 125 19.76 -12.23 15.35
CA PHE A 125 18.72 -11.47 14.64
C PHE A 125 18.34 -12.21 13.34
N GLU A 126 17.13 -12.77 13.35
CA GLU A 126 16.64 -13.62 12.28
C GLU A 126 15.52 -12.91 11.50
N GLN A 127 15.64 -12.94 10.17
CA GLN A 127 14.68 -12.27 9.27
C GLN A 127 14.05 -13.28 8.30
N TYR A 128 12.74 -13.14 8.06
CA TYR A 128 11.96 -14.08 7.25
C TYR A 128 11.25 -13.39 6.11
N THR A 129 11.16 -14.08 4.97
CA THR A 129 10.28 -13.66 3.86
C THR A 129 8.83 -13.89 4.28
N ASP A 130 8.02 -12.85 4.19
CA ASP A 130 6.62 -12.90 4.60
C ASP A 130 5.72 -11.99 3.75
N ARG A 131 6.15 -10.75 3.53
CA ARG A 131 5.41 -9.72 2.80
C ARG A 131 5.34 -9.98 1.29
N THR A 132 6.29 -10.73 0.74
CA THR A 132 6.41 -11.09 -0.67
C THR A 132 6.13 -12.57 -0.90
N ILE A 133 5.71 -12.91 -2.12
CA ILE A 133 5.49 -14.28 -2.57
C ILE A 133 6.81 -15.04 -2.61
N PHE A 134 7.81 -14.40 -3.21
CA PHE A 134 9.16 -14.96 -3.38
C PHE A 134 10.16 -14.19 -2.53
N PRO A 135 11.23 -14.85 -2.07
CA PRO A 135 12.31 -14.14 -1.41
C PRO A 135 12.86 -13.03 -2.31
N LEU A 136 13.15 -11.87 -1.70
CA LEU A 136 13.72 -10.75 -2.45
C LEU A 136 15.02 -11.16 -3.13
N HIS A 137 15.32 -10.55 -4.27
CA HIS A 137 16.52 -10.82 -5.08
C HIS A 137 16.56 -12.20 -5.76
N THR A 138 15.50 -13.03 -5.67
CA THR A 138 15.48 -14.38 -6.30
C THR A 138 14.86 -14.41 -7.69
N ILE A 139 13.89 -13.53 -7.96
CA ILE A 139 13.27 -13.46 -9.30
C ILE A 139 14.19 -12.68 -10.22
N ARG A 140 14.88 -13.41 -11.11
CA ARG A 140 15.93 -12.89 -11.99
C ARG A 140 15.73 -13.32 -13.43
N ASN A 141 16.20 -12.50 -14.36
CA ASN A 141 16.26 -12.87 -15.77
C ASN A 141 17.43 -13.87 -16.05
N LYS A 142 17.52 -14.33 -17.27
CA LYS A 142 18.57 -15.30 -17.68
C LYS A 142 20.01 -14.79 -17.47
N SER A 143 20.22 -13.48 -17.39
CA SER A 143 21.52 -12.86 -17.10
C SER A 143 21.70 -12.54 -15.62
N ASN A 144 20.89 -13.11 -14.75
CA ASN A 144 20.88 -12.88 -13.29
C ASN A 144 20.65 -11.41 -12.89
N GLN A 145 19.96 -10.63 -13.73
CA GLN A 145 19.62 -9.24 -13.46
C GLN A 145 18.15 -9.11 -13.00
N PRO A 146 17.82 -8.08 -12.19
CA PRO A 146 16.44 -7.79 -11.82
C PRO A 146 15.61 -7.39 -13.04
N TYR A 147 14.35 -7.78 -13.01
CA TYR A 147 13.39 -7.35 -14.04
C TYR A 147 13.04 -5.88 -13.90
N GLN A 148 12.93 -5.21 -15.05
CA GLN A 148 12.46 -3.83 -15.15
C GLN A 148 11.14 -3.69 -15.92
N VAL A 149 10.60 -4.82 -16.41
CA VAL A 149 9.36 -4.87 -17.18
C VAL A 149 8.45 -5.92 -16.55
N PHE A 150 7.24 -5.50 -16.18
CA PHE A 150 6.27 -6.32 -15.46
C PHE A 150 5.88 -7.59 -16.20
N SER A 151 5.64 -7.52 -17.51
CA SER A 151 5.22 -8.70 -18.28
C SER A 151 6.25 -9.84 -18.25
N ALA A 152 7.55 -9.51 -18.28
CA ALA A 152 8.63 -10.48 -18.17
C ALA A 152 8.77 -11.01 -16.73
N PHE A 153 8.67 -10.14 -15.72
CA PHE A 153 8.63 -10.52 -14.31
C PHE A 153 7.46 -11.46 -14.02
N LYS A 154 6.26 -11.07 -14.41
CA LYS A 154 5.04 -11.86 -14.25
C LYS A 154 5.18 -13.27 -14.85
N LYS A 155 5.72 -13.37 -16.07
CA LYS A 155 5.92 -14.66 -16.73
C LYS A 155 6.78 -15.59 -15.87
N ASN A 156 7.91 -15.11 -15.37
CA ASN A 156 8.79 -15.89 -14.49
C ASN A 156 8.06 -16.27 -13.19
N CYS A 157 7.35 -15.35 -12.54
CA CYS A 157 6.59 -15.64 -11.32
C CYS A 157 5.55 -16.75 -11.54
N ILE A 158 4.78 -16.71 -12.64
CA ILE A 158 3.80 -17.75 -12.96
C ILE A 158 4.48 -19.10 -13.21
N GLU A 159 5.63 -19.12 -13.91
CA GLU A 159 6.43 -20.34 -14.09
C GLU A 159 6.86 -20.93 -12.74
N GLN A 160 7.31 -20.09 -11.79
CA GLN A 160 7.69 -20.55 -10.44
C GLN A 160 6.46 -21.03 -9.64
N LEU A 161 5.33 -20.33 -9.70
CA LEU A 161 4.09 -20.74 -9.02
C LEU A 161 3.56 -22.08 -9.53
N ASN A 162 3.72 -22.38 -10.81
CA ASN A 162 3.34 -23.68 -11.38
C ASN A 162 4.27 -24.83 -10.93
N ILE A 163 5.50 -24.53 -10.49
CA ILE A 163 6.41 -25.52 -9.90
C ILE A 163 6.10 -25.73 -8.42
N CYS A 164 5.94 -24.64 -7.67
CA CYS A 164 5.69 -24.69 -6.24
C CYS A 164 4.88 -23.47 -5.79
N VAL A 165 3.70 -23.71 -5.24
CA VAL A 165 2.89 -22.67 -4.61
C VAL A 165 3.34 -22.50 -3.17
N PRO A 166 3.73 -21.27 -2.74
CA PRO A 166 4.04 -21.03 -1.34
C PRO A 166 2.82 -21.32 -0.47
N GLN A 167 2.93 -22.31 0.41
CA GLN A 167 1.87 -22.72 1.32
C GLN A 167 1.79 -21.77 2.52
N ALA A 168 0.57 -21.54 3.03
CA ALA A 168 0.40 -20.92 4.33
C ALA A 168 1.04 -21.78 5.42
N LEU A 169 1.68 -21.15 6.39
CA LEU A 169 2.30 -21.83 7.52
C LEU A 169 1.24 -22.44 8.44
N PRO A 170 1.51 -23.59 9.07
CA PRO A 170 0.60 -24.18 10.03
C PRO A 170 0.25 -23.22 11.18
N ALA A 171 -0.93 -23.40 11.73
CA ALA A 171 -1.33 -22.67 12.94
C ALA A 171 -0.36 -22.95 14.09
N ILE A 172 -0.06 -21.90 14.84
CA ILE A 172 0.77 -22.03 16.04
C ILE A 172 -0.09 -22.48 17.24
N GLU A 173 0.53 -23.18 18.17
CA GLU A 173 -0.14 -23.68 19.37
C GLU A 173 0.08 -22.73 20.57
N ALA A 174 -0.84 -22.79 21.54
CA ALA A 174 -0.66 -22.06 22.78
C ALA A 174 0.56 -22.59 23.56
N GLN A 175 1.45 -21.70 23.94
CA GLN A 175 2.62 -22.06 24.75
C GLN A 175 2.26 -22.21 26.24
N GLN A 176 3.08 -22.94 26.99
CA GLN A 176 2.98 -22.93 28.44
C GLN A 176 3.35 -21.54 28.98
N MET A 177 2.60 -21.03 29.98
CA MET A 177 2.85 -19.71 30.53
C MET A 177 4.20 -19.67 31.26
N VAL A 178 5.14 -18.89 30.73
CA VAL A 178 6.55 -18.84 31.23
C VAL A 178 6.85 -17.49 31.90
N PHE A 179 5.90 -16.54 31.91
CA PHE A 179 6.16 -15.15 32.29
C PHE A 179 5.41 -14.70 33.53
N ASN A 180 6.11 -13.96 34.38
CA ASN A 180 5.46 -13.08 35.35
C ASN A 180 5.08 -11.78 34.61
N ASN A 181 3.77 -11.58 34.38
CA ASN A 181 3.22 -10.46 33.59
C ASN A 181 3.45 -9.07 34.23
N GLU A 182 3.89 -8.97 35.46
CA GLU A 182 4.11 -7.70 36.17
C GLU A 182 5.16 -6.79 35.53
N LYS A 183 5.99 -7.31 34.61
CA LYS A 183 7.08 -6.55 33.98
C LYS A 183 6.78 -6.15 32.52
N ILE A 184 5.60 -6.45 31.98
CA ILE A 184 5.29 -6.24 30.58
C ILE A 184 4.34 -5.06 30.44
N ASP A 185 4.80 -4.00 29.80
CA ASP A 185 3.93 -2.91 29.39
C ASP A 185 3.20 -3.31 28.10
N ASN A 186 1.89 -3.27 28.12
CA ASN A 186 1.04 -3.65 26.99
C ASN A 186 -0.10 -2.64 26.75
N LEU A 187 0.07 -1.40 27.24
CA LEU A 187 -0.89 -0.33 27.00
C LEU A 187 -0.75 0.17 25.56
N ILE A 188 -1.85 0.15 24.82
CA ILE A 188 -1.92 0.74 23.49
C ILE A 188 -2.29 2.22 23.67
N PRO A 189 -1.42 3.14 23.26
CA PRO A 189 -1.73 4.57 23.35
C PRO A 189 -2.80 4.97 22.34
N SER A 190 -3.60 5.99 22.65
CA SER A 190 -4.53 6.59 21.70
C SER A 190 -3.79 7.41 20.62
N LEU A 191 -4.47 7.70 19.50
CA LEU A 191 -3.94 8.62 18.47
C LEU A 191 -3.49 9.95 19.06
N GLN A 192 -4.30 10.54 19.97
CA GLN A 192 -4.01 11.84 20.58
C GLN A 192 -2.74 11.77 21.47
N GLN A 193 -2.53 10.67 22.21
CA GLN A 193 -1.31 10.46 22.99
C GLN A 193 -0.07 10.34 22.11
N LEU A 194 -0.23 9.89 20.86
CA LEU A 194 0.84 9.81 19.85
C LEU A 194 0.97 11.10 19.01
N GLY A 195 0.14 12.13 19.28
CA GLY A 195 0.20 13.42 18.60
C GLY A 195 -0.45 13.44 17.23
N PHE A 196 -1.50 12.63 17.03
CA PHE A 196 -2.35 12.61 15.84
C PHE A 196 -3.80 12.97 16.18
N GLU A 197 -4.55 13.43 15.18
CA GLU A 197 -5.97 13.74 15.33
C GLU A 197 -6.83 12.47 15.40
N ALA A 198 -7.95 12.56 16.09
CA ALA A 198 -8.91 11.45 16.14
C ALA A 198 -9.57 11.24 14.77
N ILE A 199 -9.80 9.98 14.42
CA ILE A 199 -10.58 9.62 13.22
C ILE A 199 -12.05 9.49 13.59
N PRO A 200 -12.98 10.12 12.83
CA PRO A 200 -14.42 9.96 13.05
C PRO A 200 -14.87 8.50 13.01
N ALA A 201 -15.81 8.14 13.86
CA ALA A 201 -16.30 6.76 13.98
C ALA A 201 -16.86 6.19 12.66
N GLU A 202 -17.55 7.02 11.88
CA GLU A 202 -18.09 6.66 10.57
C GLU A 202 -16.97 6.27 9.59
N LYS A 203 -15.82 6.96 9.65
CA LYS A 203 -14.67 6.65 8.82
C LYS A 203 -13.94 5.39 9.30
N GLN A 204 -13.89 5.14 10.61
CA GLN A 204 -13.34 3.91 11.18
C GLN A 204 -14.16 2.67 10.79
N GLN A 205 -15.50 2.79 10.74
CA GLN A 205 -16.42 1.70 10.38
C GLN A 205 -16.24 1.21 8.93
N LEU A 206 -15.73 2.05 8.03
CA LEU A 206 -15.43 1.64 6.67
C LEU A 206 -14.32 0.57 6.61
N TRP A 207 -13.45 0.53 7.61
CA TRP A 207 -12.27 -0.34 7.66
C TRP A 207 -12.28 -1.17 8.95
N PRO A 208 -13.09 -2.22 9.04
CA PRO A 208 -13.11 -3.12 10.19
C PRO A 208 -11.79 -3.89 10.30
N VAL A 209 -11.39 -4.25 11.53
CA VAL A 209 -10.13 -4.94 11.84
C VAL A 209 -10.37 -6.38 12.26
N GLY A 210 -9.31 -7.19 12.26
CA GLY A 210 -9.32 -8.60 12.66
C GLY A 210 -8.94 -9.54 11.53
N GLU A 211 -8.20 -10.60 11.84
CA GLU A 211 -7.77 -11.61 10.87
C GLU A 211 -8.96 -12.32 10.23
N GLN A 212 -9.96 -12.69 11.01
CA GLN A 212 -11.18 -13.33 10.50
C GLN A 212 -11.94 -12.41 9.56
N VAL A 213 -12.06 -11.12 9.88
CA VAL A 213 -12.71 -10.12 9.03
C VAL A 213 -11.99 -10.03 7.67
N ALA A 214 -10.66 -10.01 7.67
CA ALA A 214 -9.88 -9.95 6.44
C ALA A 214 -10.03 -11.23 5.60
N LEU A 215 -10.10 -12.40 6.24
CA LEU A 215 -10.35 -13.68 5.56
C LEU A 215 -11.77 -13.75 4.99
N ASP A 216 -12.77 -13.35 5.76
CA ASP A 216 -14.16 -13.31 5.29
C ASP A 216 -14.31 -12.39 4.07
N HIS A 217 -13.60 -11.25 4.09
CA HIS A 217 -13.57 -10.30 2.97
C HIS A 217 -12.88 -10.92 1.74
N LEU A 218 -11.77 -11.64 1.93
CA LEU A 218 -11.09 -12.39 0.86
C LEU A 218 -12.04 -13.44 0.27
N MET A 219 -12.67 -14.25 1.10
CA MET A 219 -13.54 -15.34 0.62
C MET A 219 -14.78 -14.79 -0.08
N HIS A 220 -15.39 -13.73 0.46
CA HIS A 220 -16.50 -13.05 -0.21
C HIS A 220 -16.10 -12.56 -1.62
N PHE A 221 -14.92 -11.95 -1.77
CA PHE A 221 -14.43 -11.53 -3.08
C PHE A 221 -14.20 -12.72 -4.03
N ILE A 222 -13.60 -13.80 -3.55
CA ILE A 222 -13.37 -15.04 -4.32
C ILE A 222 -14.68 -15.62 -4.85
N ASP A 223 -15.69 -15.70 -4.00
CA ASP A 223 -16.98 -16.34 -4.32
C ASP A 223 -17.85 -15.45 -5.23
N SER A 224 -17.83 -14.13 -5.02
CA SER A 224 -18.81 -13.23 -5.65
C SER A 224 -18.25 -12.45 -6.85
N ASN A 225 -16.98 -12.04 -6.84
CA ASN A 225 -16.46 -11.04 -7.78
C ASN A 225 -15.31 -11.56 -8.66
N LEU A 226 -14.58 -12.58 -8.23
CA LEU A 226 -13.34 -13.01 -8.86
C LEU A 226 -13.51 -13.38 -10.34
N VAL A 227 -14.57 -14.11 -10.68
CA VAL A 227 -14.84 -14.62 -12.04
C VAL A 227 -15.07 -13.49 -13.04
N GLN A 228 -15.69 -12.39 -12.59
CA GLN A 228 -16.03 -11.22 -13.41
C GLN A 228 -15.06 -10.05 -13.20
N TYR A 229 -13.98 -10.26 -12.47
CA TYR A 229 -13.06 -9.19 -12.07
C TYR A 229 -12.48 -8.41 -13.25
N ASP A 230 -12.17 -9.06 -14.36
CA ASP A 230 -11.70 -8.43 -15.60
C ASP A 230 -12.71 -7.45 -16.20
N GLN A 231 -14.01 -7.69 -15.98
CA GLN A 231 -15.11 -6.87 -16.50
C GLN A 231 -15.49 -5.73 -15.56
N THR A 232 -15.26 -5.89 -14.26
CA THR A 232 -15.75 -4.94 -13.24
C THR A 232 -14.67 -4.05 -12.65
N ARG A 233 -13.41 -4.53 -12.60
CA ARG A 233 -12.28 -3.89 -11.92
C ARG A 233 -11.97 -2.45 -12.32
N ASP A 234 -12.37 -2.03 -13.51
CA ASP A 234 -12.06 -0.72 -14.06
C ASP A 234 -13.17 0.33 -13.82
N PHE A 235 -14.33 -0.10 -13.32
CA PHE A 235 -15.52 0.75 -13.15
C PHE A 235 -15.68 1.18 -11.69
N PRO A 236 -15.36 2.45 -11.35
CA PRO A 236 -15.31 2.90 -9.95
C PRO A 236 -16.69 3.01 -9.27
N ALA A 237 -17.78 3.03 -10.04
CA ALA A 237 -19.14 3.00 -9.49
C ALA A 237 -19.58 1.60 -9.03
N ILE A 238 -18.86 0.54 -9.47
CA ILE A 238 -19.18 -0.87 -9.17
C ILE A 238 -18.28 -1.38 -8.05
N GLU A 239 -18.87 -2.12 -7.11
CA GLU A 239 -18.11 -2.82 -6.06
C GLU A 239 -17.46 -4.10 -6.62
N GLY A 240 -16.57 -3.95 -7.61
CA GLY A 240 -15.94 -5.05 -8.33
C GLY A 240 -14.50 -5.34 -7.90
N THR A 241 -13.92 -4.56 -6.98
CA THR A 241 -12.54 -4.74 -6.51
C THR A 241 -12.48 -5.40 -5.14
N SER A 242 -11.37 -6.10 -4.86
CA SER A 242 -11.22 -6.83 -3.61
C SER A 242 -11.00 -5.95 -2.39
N GLN A 243 -10.54 -4.71 -2.55
CA GLN A 243 -10.14 -3.78 -1.47
C GLN A 243 -9.18 -4.38 -0.41
N LEU A 244 -8.55 -5.51 -0.70
CA LEU A 244 -7.65 -6.23 0.23
C LEU A 244 -6.33 -5.52 0.46
N SER A 245 -6.02 -4.46 -0.31
CA SER A 245 -4.82 -3.64 -0.14
C SER A 245 -4.68 -3.10 1.29
N VAL A 246 -5.78 -2.77 1.94
CA VAL A 246 -5.81 -2.27 3.33
C VAL A 246 -5.28 -3.32 4.29
N TYR A 247 -5.75 -4.56 4.18
CA TYR A 247 -5.35 -5.68 5.04
C TYR A 247 -3.95 -6.20 4.73
N LEU A 248 -3.57 -6.23 3.45
CA LEU A 248 -2.22 -6.62 3.01
C LEU A 248 -1.15 -5.60 3.40
N ASN A 249 -1.51 -4.31 3.54
CA ASN A 249 -0.55 -3.24 3.82
C ASN A 249 0.05 -3.36 5.22
N ILE A 250 -0.78 -3.55 6.25
CA ILE A 250 -0.32 -3.75 7.63
C ILE A 250 -0.28 -5.24 8.03
N GLY A 251 -0.42 -6.14 7.04
CA GLY A 251 -0.21 -7.56 7.17
C GLY A 251 -1.21 -8.31 8.06
N ILE A 252 -2.47 -7.86 8.11
CA ILE A 252 -3.57 -8.63 8.72
C ILE A 252 -3.86 -9.89 7.89
N LEU A 253 -3.72 -9.76 6.57
CA LEU A 253 -3.82 -10.84 5.60
C LEU A 253 -2.44 -11.08 4.98
N SER A 254 -2.04 -12.34 4.80
CA SER A 254 -0.82 -12.69 4.10
C SER A 254 -1.05 -12.82 2.60
N ILE A 255 0.02 -12.65 1.84
CA ILE A 255 -0.01 -12.89 0.38
C ILE A 255 -0.18 -14.40 0.07
N ARG A 256 0.30 -15.30 0.93
CA ARG A 256 0.14 -16.75 0.77
C ARG A 256 -1.32 -17.17 0.92
N GLN A 257 -2.05 -16.59 1.87
CA GLN A 257 -3.51 -16.82 2.03
C GLN A 257 -4.29 -16.39 0.76
N CYS A 258 -3.91 -15.25 0.15
CA CYS A 258 -4.50 -14.81 -1.12
C CYS A 258 -4.21 -15.79 -2.26
N LEU A 259 -2.98 -16.29 -2.36
CA LEU A 259 -2.59 -17.25 -3.38
C LEU A 259 -3.27 -18.61 -3.18
N GLU A 260 -3.38 -19.06 -1.95
CA GLU A 260 -4.06 -20.33 -1.61
C GLU A 260 -5.56 -20.24 -1.96
N ALA A 261 -6.22 -19.14 -1.61
CA ALA A 261 -7.63 -18.94 -1.98
C ALA A 261 -7.82 -18.93 -3.50
N LEU A 262 -6.93 -18.26 -4.24
CA LEU A 262 -6.95 -18.26 -5.71
C LEU A 262 -6.67 -19.65 -6.29
N PHE A 263 -5.66 -20.36 -5.77
CA PHE A 263 -5.26 -21.70 -6.20
C PHE A 263 -6.44 -22.68 -6.03
N ASN A 264 -7.11 -22.63 -4.89
CA ASN A 264 -8.29 -23.44 -4.61
C ASN A 264 -9.46 -23.09 -5.56
N ALA A 265 -9.71 -21.81 -5.81
CA ALA A 265 -10.72 -21.36 -6.77
C ALA A 265 -10.41 -21.79 -8.21
N GLN A 266 -9.14 -22.03 -8.53
CA GLN A 266 -8.67 -22.55 -9.84
C GLN A 266 -8.45 -24.06 -9.87
N GLN A 267 -9.04 -24.80 -8.93
CA GLN A 267 -8.95 -26.25 -8.86
C GLN A 267 -7.50 -26.80 -8.79
N GLY A 268 -6.64 -26.07 -8.12
CA GLY A 268 -5.27 -26.50 -7.82
C GLY A 268 -4.23 -26.17 -8.90
N HIS A 269 -4.43 -25.16 -9.73
CA HIS A 269 -3.41 -24.70 -10.68
C HIS A 269 -3.56 -23.22 -11.05
N PHE A 270 -2.48 -22.63 -11.59
CA PHE A 270 -2.45 -21.22 -12.04
C PHE A 270 -2.54 -21.08 -13.57
N TYR A 271 -3.09 -22.06 -14.26
CA TYR A 271 -3.40 -21.90 -15.68
C TYR A 271 -4.60 -20.95 -15.85
N ILE A 272 -4.58 -20.17 -16.93
CA ILE A 272 -5.67 -19.26 -17.25
C ILE A 272 -6.91 -20.09 -17.62
N GLN A 273 -7.80 -20.26 -16.65
CA GLN A 273 -9.12 -20.85 -16.87
C GLN A 273 -10.19 -19.79 -17.06
N ASN A 274 -10.01 -18.66 -16.35
CA ASN A 274 -10.92 -17.53 -16.36
C ASN A 274 -10.10 -16.23 -16.37
N SER A 275 -10.51 -15.26 -17.19
CA SER A 275 -9.81 -13.98 -17.31
C SER A 275 -9.84 -13.17 -16.02
N GLY A 276 -10.96 -13.18 -15.27
CA GLY A 276 -11.06 -12.48 -13.97
C GLY A 276 -10.01 -12.98 -12.97
N GLN A 277 -9.88 -14.30 -12.83
CA GLN A 277 -8.87 -14.94 -11.98
C GLN A 277 -7.45 -14.53 -12.39
N GLN A 278 -7.15 -14.56 -13.70
CA GLN A 278 -5.85 -14.13 -14.22
C GLN A 278 -5.58 -12.65 -13.95
N PHE A 279 -6.58 -11.79 -14.12
CA PHE A 279 -6.43 -10.37 -13.86
C PHE A 279 -6.18 -10.10 -12.38
N TRP A 280 -6.85 -10.82 -11.47
CA TRP A 280 -6.60 -10.65 -10.04
C TRP A 280 -5.21 -11.16 -9.62
N LEU A 281 -4.75 -12.30 -10.15
CA LEU A 281 -3.36 -12.75 -9.97
C LEU A 281 -2.36 -11.67 -10.45
N ASN A 282 -2.64 -11.02 -11.57
CA ASN A 282 -1.78 -9.93 -12.06
C ASN A 282 -1.69 -8.77 -11.05
N GLU A 283 -2.76 -8.45 -10.31
CA GLU A 283 -2.69 -7.38 -9.28
C GLU A 283 -1.81 -7.80 -8.09
N LEU A 284 -1.90 -9.07 -7.64
CA LEU A 284 -1.00 -9.59 -6.63
C LEU A 284 0.46 -9.55 -7.11
N LEU A 285 0.70 -9.88 -8.37
CA LEU A 285 2.04 -9.84 -8.99
C LEU A 285 2.53 -8.41 -9.26
N TRP A 286 1.64 -7.41 -9.49
CA TRP A 286 2.04 -6.00 -9.53
C TRP A 286 2.54 -5.52 -8.17
N ARG A 287 1.85 -5.89 -7.07
CA ARG A 287 2.33 -5.63 -5.71
C ARG A 287 3.70 -6.27 -5.49
N GLU A 288 3.87 -7.54 -5.86
CA GLU A 288 5.14 -8.28 -5.79
C GLU A 288 6.24 -7.56 -6.58
N PHE A 289 5.96 -7.15 -7.81
CA PHE A 289 6.92 -6.47 -8.68
C PHE A 289 7.46 -5.19 -8.05
N TYR A 290 6.59 -4.33 -7.50
CA TYR A 290 7.04 -3.10 -6.86
C TYR A 290 7.83 -3.34 -5.59
N GLN A 291 7.55 -4.41 -4.83
CA GLN A 291 8.38 -4.80 -3.68
C GLN A 291 9.79 -5.21 -4.14
N HIS A 292 9.91 -6.01 -5.20
CA HIS A 292 11.21 -6.39 -5.78
C HIS A 292 11.95 -5.19 -6.37
N VAL A 293 11.26 -4.29 -7.08
CA VAL A 293 11.86 -3.05 -7.60
C VAL A 293 12.42 -2.19 -6.46
N MET A 294 11.68 -2.02 -5.37
CA MET A 294 12.12 -1.27 -4.20
C MET A 294 13.37 -1.89 -3.57
N ALA A 295 13.44 -3.22 -3.52
CA ALA A 295 14.56 -3.95 -2.94
C ALA A 295 15.82 -3.88 -3.79
N ASP A 296 15.66 -3.98 -5.13
CA ASP A 296 16.77 -4.05 -6.09
C ASP A 296 17.29 -2.66 -6.50
N PHE A 297 16.43 -1.65 -6.51
CA PHE A 297 16.75 -0.29 -6.94
C PHE A 297 16.52 0.70 -5.80
N SER A 298 17.34 0.61 -4.75
CA SER A 298 17.18 1.36 -3.49
C SER A 298 17.07 2.88 -3.64
N HIS A 299 17.52 3.46 -4.78
CA HIS A 299 17.36 4.88 -5.05
C HIS A 299 15.90 5.32 -5.18
N VAL A 300 14.99 4.44 -5.60
CA VAL A 300 13.56 4.79 -5.68
C VAL A 300 12.95 5.03 -4.30
N SER A 301 13.45 4.34 -3.26
CA SER A 301 13.03 4.59 -1.88
C SER A 301 13.61 5.86 -1.26
N LYS A 302 14.44 6.59 -2.01
CA LYS A 302 15.01 7.90 -1.65
C LYS A 302 14.38 9.04 -2.45
N HIS A 303 13.14 8.88 -2.89
CA HIS A 303 12.40 9.82 -3.73
C HIS A 303 13.07 10.18 -5.07
N LEU A 304 13.96 9.31 -5.57
CA LEU A 304 14.58 9.52 -6.86
C LEU A 304 13.82 8.77 -7.96
N PRO A 305 13.74 9.33 -9.18
CA PRO A 305 13.07 8.63 -10.27
C PRO A 305 13.85 7.37 -10.65
N PHE A 306 13.13 6.31 -11.01
CA PHE A 306 13.74 5.08 -11.52
C PHE A 306 14.55 5.38 -12.79
N LYS A 307 13.98 6.12 -13.74
CA LYS A 307 14.66 6.64 -14.93
C LYS A 307 15.39 7.94 -14.58
N ARG A 308 16.68 7.85 -14.27
CA ARG A 308 17.49 8.98 -13.78
C ARG A 308 17.49 10.21 -14.69
N ASN A 309 17.42 10.02 -16.02
CA ASN A 309 17.31 11.12 -16.98
C ASN A 309 16.06 11.98 -16.80
N THR A 310 15.01 11.46 -16.18
CA THR A 310 13.75 12.19 -15.90
C THR A 310 13.87 13.14 -14.70
N GLU A 311 14.96 13.13 -13.98
CA GLU A 311 15.25 14.09 -12.90
C GLU A 311 15.31 15.54 -13.41
N ASN A 312 15.65 15.71 -14.70
CA ASN A 312 15.77 17.01 -15.35
C ASN A 312 14.45 17.60 -15.86
N ILE A 313 13.30 16.98 -15.57
CA ILE A 313 11.99 17.51 -15.96
C ILE A 313 11.74 18.81 -15.20
N SER A 314 11.42 19.89 -15.93
CA SER A 314 11.08 21.17 -15.34
C SER A 314 9.61 21.19 -14.91
N TRP A 315 9.38 20.87 -13.63
CA TRP A 315 8.06 20.89 -13.02
C TRP A 315 7.61 22.32 -12.71
N LEU A 316 6.32 22.60 -12.85
CA LEU A 316 5.73 23.88 -12.45
C LEU A 316 5.57 23.94 -10.91
N GLN A 317 5.74 25.16 -10.39
CA GLN A 317 5.45 25.46 -9.00
C GLN A 317 4.14 26.26 -8.97
N ASP A 318 3.03 25.56 -8.83
CA ASP A 318 1.68 26.11 -8.82
C ASP A 318 0.93 25.53 -7.61
N ASP A 319 1.00 26.24 -6.50
CA ASP A 319 0.40 25.79 -5.24
C ASP A 319 -1.13 25.94 -5.24
N GLU A 320 -1.69 26.86 -6.04
CA GLU A 320 -3.15 26.98 -6.20
C GLU A 320 -3.71 25.78 -6.94
N ALA A 321 -3.11 25.42 -8.07
CA ALA A 321 -3.51 24.22 -8.82
C ALA A 321 -3.27 22.92 -8.02
N LEU A 322 -2.18 22.85 -7.23
CA LEU A 322 -1.91 21.73 -6.33
C LEU A 322 -3.00 21.60 -5.25
N ASN A 323 -3.42 22.71 -4.65
CA ASN A 323 -4.46 22.71 -3.63
C ASN A 323 -5.84 22.39 -4.24
N ALA A 324 -6.16 22.95 -5.40
CA ALA A 324 -7.38 22.59 -6.12
C ALA A 324 -7.44 21.08 -6.41
N TRP A 325 -6.31 20.47 -6.82
CA TRP A 325 -6.21 19.02 -7.02
C TRP A 325 -6.35 18.27 -5.69
N LYS A 326 -5.65 18.65 -4.64
CA LYS A 326 -5.70 17.99 -3.32
C LYS A 326 -7.12 17.90 -2.76
N TYR A 327 -7.92 18.95 -2.94
CA TYR A 327 -9.24 19.05 -2.34
C TYR A 327 -10.40 18.77 -3.32
N GLY A 328 -10.09 18.29 -4.53
CA GLY A 328 -11.10 17.94 -5.53
C GLY A 328 -11.92 19.13 -6.01
N GLN A 329 -11.21 20.19 -6.40
CA GLN A 329 -11.76 21.49 -6.85
C GLN A 329 -11.13 21.92 -8.20
N THR A 330 -10.74 20.95 -9.03
CA THR A 330 -10.07 21.24 -10.30
C THR A 330 -11.02 21.65 -11.43
N GLY A 331 -12.33 21.46 -11.24
CA GLY A 331 -13.32 21.59 -12.32
C GLY A 331 -13.28 20.44 -13.33
N ILE A 332 -12.59 19.35 -13.02
CA ILE A 332 -12.52 18.11 -13.81
C ILE A 332 -13.22 17.02 -13.02
N PRO A 333 -14.49 16.67 -13.34
CA PRO A 333 -15.37 15.93 -12.43
C PRO A 333 -14.82 14.57 -11.96
N ILE A 334 -14.21 13.77 -12.83
CA ILE A 334 -13.66 12.46 -12.44
C ILE A 334 -12.43 12.58 -11.52
N VAL A 335 -11.62 13.63 -11.69
CA VAL A 335 -10.47 13.91 -10.82
C VAL A 335 -10.97 14.37 -9.46
N ASP A 336 -11.92 15.30 -9.43
CA ASP A 336 -12.49 15.83 -8.20
C ASP A 336 -13.23 14.73 -7.41
N ALA A 337 -13.99 13.87 -8.09
CA ALA A 337 -14.64 12.73 -7.49
C ALA A 337 -13.62 11.78 -6.82
N GLY A 338 -12.52 11.49 -7.48
CA GLY A 338 -11.45 10.66 -6.94
C GLY A 338 -10.80 11.23 -5.70
N MET A 339 -10.43 12.51 -5.75
CA MET A 339 -9.80 13.18 -4.60
C MET A 339 -10.76 13.29 -3.41
N ARG A 340 -12.03 13.59 -3.65
CA ARG A 340 -13.06 13.65 -2.59
C ARG A 340 -13.37 12.26 -2.00
N GLN A 341 -13.40 11.19 -2.80
CA GLN A 341 -13.49 9.82 -2.29
C GLN A 341 -12.34 9.53 -1.32
N MET A 342 -11.10 9.83 -1.71
CA MET A 342 -9.92 9.62 -0.88
C MET A 342 -10.01 10.40 0.43
N LEU A 343 -10.38 11.66 0.40
CA LEU A 343 -10.52 12.49 1.60
C LEU A 343 -11.62 11.96 2.54
N ALA A 344 -12.75 11.53 1.98
CA ALA A 344 -13.87 11.03 2.77
C ALA A 344 -13.61 9.67 3.39
N THR A 345 -12.99 8.74 2.65
CA THR A 345 -12.90 7.33 3.03
C THR A 345 -11.50 6.87 3.44
N GLY A 346 -10.45 7.61 3.05
CA GLY A 346 -9.07 7.14 3.14
C GLY A 346 -8.69 6.15 2.03
N TRP A 347 -9.52 6.01 0.99
CA TRP A 347 -9.27 5.07 -0.11
C TRP A 347 -9.73 5.66 -1.45
N MET A 348 -9.11 5.22 -2.54
CA MET A 348 -9.49 5.59 -3.89
C MET A 348 -9.40 4.38 -4.81
N HIS A 349 -10.37 4.23 -5.71
CA HIS A 349 -10.37 3.17 -6.72
C HIS A 349 -9.14 3.25 -7.63
N ASN A 350 -8.48 2.11 -7.94
CA ASN A 350 -7.20 2.10 -8.67
C ASN A 350 -7.25 2.83 -10.03
N ARG A 351 -8.31 2.65 -10.82
CA ARG A 351 -8.48 3.36 -12.10
C ARG A 351 -8.45 4.87 -11.91
N VAL A 352 -9.07 5.35 -10.85
CA VAL A 352 -9.14 6.78 -10.55
C VAL A 352 -7.80 7.29 -10.02
N ARG A 353 -7.06 6.51 -9.23
CA ARG A 353 -5.68 6.87 -8.83
C ARG A 353 -4.80 7.16 -10.04
N MET A 354 -4.88 6.32 -11.09
CA MET A 354 -4.12 6.53 -12.34
C MET A 354 -4.53 7.83 -13.05
N ILE A 355 -5.83 8.16 -13.07
CA ILE A 355 -6.34 9.38 -13.70
C ILE A 355 -5.86 10.60 -12.90
N CYS A 356 -6.05 10.62 -11.59
CA CYS A 356 -5.66 11.73 -10.71
C CYS A 356 -4.14 11.95 -10.70
N ALA A 357 -3.33 10.87 -10.65
CA ALA A 357 -1.89 10.97 -10.67
C ALA A 357 -1.35 11.49 -12.02
N MET A 358 -1.89 11.00 -13.14
CA MET A 358 -1.49 11.46 -14.45
C MET A 358 -1.95 12.90 -14.71
N PHE A 359 -3.11 13.29 -14.21
CA PHE A 359 -3.58 14.67 -14.28
C PHE A 359 -2.63 15.63 -13.56
N LEU A 360 -2.24 15.33 -12.32
CA LEU A 360 -1.27 16.14 -11.58
C LEU A 360 0.08 16.23 -12.32
N ALA A 361 0.68 15.08 -12.64
CA ALA A 361 2.04 15.03 -13.15
C ALA A 361 2.16 15.53 -14.60
N LYS A 362 1.12 15.39 -15.43
CA LYS A 362 1.17 15.75 -16.84
C LYS A 362 0.31 16.96 -17.19
N ASN A 363 -0.97 16.98 -16.83
CA ASN A 363 -1.81 18.12 -17.17
C ASN A 363 -1.42 19.36 -16.35
N LEU A 364 -1.30 19.26 -15.03
CA LEU A 364 -0.82 20.35 -14.19
C LEU A 364 0.69 20.54 -14.27
N LEU A 365 1.44 19.52 -14.70
CA LEU A 365 2.92 19.51 -14.77
C LEU A 365 3.56 19.80 -13.40
N ILE A 366 2.93 19.33 -12.33
CA ILE A 366 3.42 19.44 -10.95
C ILE A 366 4.22 18.17 -10.62
N ASP A 367 5.29 18.32 -9.82
CA ASP A 367 6.17 17.21 -9.44
C ASP A 367 5.36 16.07 -8.80
N TRP A 368 5.49 14.88 -9.37
CA TRP A 368 4.79 13.67 -8.93
C TRP A 368 5.05 13.34 -7.45
N ARG A 369 6.19 13.75 -6.88
CA ARG A 369 6.52 13.53 -5.46
C ARG A 369 5.56 14.27 -4.53
N LYS A 370 5.05 15.45 -4.93
CA LYS A 370 4.03 16.18 -4.16
C LYS A 370 2.71 15.39 -4.07
N GLY A 371 2.35 14.72 -5.17
CA GLY A 371 1.17 13.86 -5.21
C GLY A 371 1.37 12.54 -4.47
N GLU A 372 2.53 11.89 -4.64
CA GLU A 372 2.92 10.68 -3.90
C GLU A 372 2.81 10.90 -2.39
N ALA A 373 3.39 12.00 -1.91
CA ALA A 373 3.34 12.38 -0.49
C ALA A 373 1.90 12.61 -0.02
N TRP A 374 1.07 13.30 -0.83
CA TRP A 374 -0.32 13.53 -0.48
C TRP A 374 -1.14 12.23 -0.39
N PHE A 375 -0.90 11.28 -1.28
CA PHE A 375 -1.54 9.97 -1.22
C PHE A 375 -1.11 9.21 0.04
N MET A 376 0.17 9.22 0.41
CA MET A 376 0.64 8.60 1.66
C MET A 376 -0.02 9.23 2.89
N GLN A 377 -0.30 10.54 2.87
CA GLN A 377 -0.96 11.27 3.96
C GLN A 377 -2.47 10.97 4.10
N GLN A 378 -3.10 10.41 3.07
CA GLN A 378 -4.55 10.22 3.03
C GLN A 378 -4.98 8.75 3.00
N LEU A 379 -4.16 7.85 2.43
CA LEU A 379 -4.56 6.48 2.14
C LEU A 379 -4.37 5.54 3.34
N VAL A 380 -5.44 4.83 3.71
CA VAL A 380 -5.39 3.73 4.69
C VAL A 380 -4.54 2.56 4.19
N ASP A 381 -4.53 2.34 2.88
CA ASP A 381 -3.71 1.32 2.21
C ASP A 381 -2.39 1.86 1.65
N GLY A 382 -1.88 2.97 2.18
CA GLY A 382 -0.64 3.60 1.74
C GLY A 382 0.57 2.66 1.90
N ASP A 383 0.83 1.82 0.89
CA ASP A 383 2.05 1.01 0.74
C ASP A 383 3.08 1.80 -0.07
N PHE A 384 4.25 2.04 0.52
CA PHE A 384 5.25 2.91 -0.12
C PHE A 384 5.73 2.37 -1.47
N ALA A 385 5.96 1.06 -1.61
CA ALA A 385 6.44 0.48 -2.87
C ALA A 385 5.38 0.59 -3.98
N ALA A 386 4.12 0.27 -3.67
CA ALA A 386 3.02 0.35 -4.64
C ALA A 386 2.67 1.80 -4.98
N ASN A 387 2.65 2.71 -3.99
CA ASN A 387 2.39 4.13 -4.21
C ASN A 387 3.47 4.78 -5.06
N ASN A 388 4.75 4.61 -4.70
CA ASN A 388 5.90 5.11 -5.46
C ASN A 388 5.91 4.58 -6.89
N GLY A 389 5.72 3.26 -7.06
CA GLY A 389 5.67 2.63 -8.37
C GLY A 389 4.53 3.14 -9.24
N GLY A 390 3.32 3.28 -8.69
CA GLY A 390 2.13 3.79 -9.39
C GLY A 390 2.27 5.26 -9.79
N TRP A 391 2.83 6.10 -8.92
CA TRP A 391 3.12 7.51 -9.21
C TRP A 391 4.16 7.66 -10.30
N GLN A 392 5.27 6.94 -10.21
CA GLN A 392 6.31 6.95 -11.24
C GLN A 392 5.84 6.36 -12.57
N TRP A 393 4.94 5.34 -12.53
CA TRP A 393 4.29 4.83 -13.72
C TRP A 393 3.47 5.93 -14.43
N SER A 394 2.63 6.64 -13.70
CA SER A 394 1.78 7.72 -14.22
C SER A 394 2.59 8.92 -14.73
N ALA A 395 3.68 9.27 -14.03
CA ALA A 395 4.58 10.35 -14.38
C ALA A 395 5.59 10.00 -15.50
N SER A 396 5.62 8.76 -15.99
CA SER A 396 6.60 8.28 -16.99
C SER A 396 8.06 8.29 -16.52
N THR A 397 8.30 8.33 -15.22
CA THR A 397 9.63 8.36 -14.58
C THR A 397 10.05 7.00 -14.04
N GLY A 398 9.13 6.05 -13.99
CA GLY A 398 9.28 4.73 -13.35
C GLY A 398 9.72 3.62 -14.27
N THR A 399 9.92 2.45 -13.66
CA THR A 399 10.07 1.17 -14.35
C THR A 399 8.75 0.82 -15.06
N ASP A 400 8.83 0.20 -16.23
CA ASP A 400 7.66 -0.19 -17.05
C ASP A 400 6.58 0.91 -17.20
N SER A 401 6.99 2.17 -17.07
CA SER A 401 6.08 3.31 -17.03
C SER A 401 5.49 3.62 -18.39
N VAL A 402 4.29 4.23 -18.37
CA VAL A 402 3.64 4.67 -19.61
C VAL A 402 4.56 5.61 -20.41
N PRO A 403 4.57 5.52 -21.75
CA PRO A 403 5.33 6.45 -22.59
C PRO A 403 4.96 7.92 -22.29
N TYR A 404 5.93 8.81 -22.28
CA TYR A 404 5.71 10.22 -21.89
C TYR A 404 4.64 10.95 -22.73
N PHE A 405 4.52 10.60 -24.01
CA PHE A 405 3.51 11.17 -24.93
C PHE A 405 2.09 10.65 -24.69
N ARG A 406 1.93 9.57 -23.90
CA ARG A 406 0.61 9.06 -23.49
C ARG A 406 0.12 9.86 -22.29
N VAL A 407 -0.74 10.83 -22.56
CA VAL A 407 -1.42 11.64 -21.55
C VAL A 407 -2.90 11.30 -21.62
N PHE A 408 -3.48 10.87 -20.49
CA PHE A 408 -4.92 10.62 -20.42
C PHE A 408 -5.69 11.94 -20.62
N ASN A 409 -6.79 11.86 -21.34
CA ASN A 409 -7.80 12.89 -21.28
C ASN A 409 -8.80 12.48 -20.19
N PRO A 410 -8.92 13.20 -19.07
CA PRO A 410 -9.79 12.82 -17.95
C PRO A 410 -11.25 12.69 -18.36
N THR A 411 -11.77 13.58 -19.23
CA THR A 411 -13.15 13.51 -19.78
C THR A 411 -13.38 12.19 -20.52
N SER A 412 -12.47 11.80 -21.41
CA SER A 412 -12.59 10.53 -22.16
C SER A 412 -12.45 9.32 -21.23
N GLN A 413 -11.62 9.38 -20.18
CA GLN A 413 -11.53 8.32 -19.19
C GLN A 413 -12.83 8.21 -18.37
N SER A 414 -13.40 9.34 -17.98
CA SER A 414 -14.69 9.43 -17.29
C SER A 414 -15.81 8.80 -18.11
N GLN A 415 -15.97 9.23 -19.37
CA GLN A 415 -16.97 8.66 -20.29
C GLN A 415 -16.82 7.14 -20.49
N LYS A 416 -15.58 6.63 -20.44
CA LYS A 416 -15.31 5.21 -20.62
C LYS A 416 -15.61 4.38 -19.36
N PHE A 417 -15.23 4.86 -18.18
CA PHE A 417 -15.22 4.07 -16.94
C PHE A 417 -16.33 4.44 -15.96
N ASP A 418 -17.05 5.54 -16.22
CA ASP A 418 -18.21 5.99 -15.45
C ASP A 418 -19.27 6.58 -16.41
N ALA A 419 -19.63 5.83 -17.45
CA ALA A 419 -20.42 6.33 -18.57
C ALA A 419 -21.75 6.99 -18.18
N GLN A 420 -22.37 6.55 -17.09
CA GLN A 420 -23.60 7.14 -16.56
C GLN A 420 -23.32 8.28 -15.56
N GLY A 421 -22.08 8.43 -15.10
CA GLY A 421 -21.69 9.44 -14.13
C GLY A 421 -22.07 9.11 -12.68
N ASP A 422 -22.32 7.83 -12.37
CA ASP A 422 -22.77 7.40 -11.04
C ASP A 422 -21.68 7.58 -9.97
N TYR A 423 -20.43 7.34 -10.34
CA TYR A 423 -19.30 7.61 -9.45
C TYR A 423 -19.12 9.10 -9.21
N ILE A 424 -19.21 9.93 -10.26
CA ILE A 424 -19.11 11.37 -10.13
C ILE A 424 -20.26 11.89 -9.25
N ARG A 425 -21.52 11.49 -9.47
CA ARG A 425 -22.66 11.94 -8.64
C ARG A 425 -22.49 11.59 -7.17
N ARG A 426 -21.91 10.44 -6.88
CA ARG A 426 -21.66 10.01 -5.48
C ARG A 426 -20.70 10.96 -4.76
N TRP A 427 -19.65 11.44 -5.44
CA TRP A 427 -18.57 12.19 -4.82
C TRP A 427 -18.55 13.70 -5.13
N VAL A 428 -19.34 14.12 -6.12
CA VAL A 428 -19.51 15.52 -6.53
C VAL A 428 -21.00 15.84 -6.58
N PRO A 429 -21.65 16.00 -5.40
CA PRO A 429 -23.09 16.17 -5.32
C PRO A 429 -23.60 17.43 -6.05
N GLU A 430 -22.75 18.43 -6.27
CA GLU A 430 -23.05 19.64 -7.06
C GLU A 430 -23.44 19.31 -8.50
N LEU A 431 -23.00 18.16 -9.02
CA LEU A 431 -23.29 17.66 -10.37
C LEU A 431 -24.42 16.62 -10.41
N ALA A 432 -25.13 16.37 -9.30
CA ALA A 432 -26.14 15.33 -9.22
C ALA A 432 -27.30 15.50 -10.22
N SER A 433 -27.63 16.74 -10.59
CA SER A 433 -28.69 17.08 -11.56
C SER A 433 -28.25 16.95 -13.03
N CYS A 434 -26.96 16.83 -13.30
CA CYS A 434 -26.44 16.69 -14.66
C CYS A 434 -26.84 15.36 -15.29
N ASP A 435 -27.21 15.35 -16.55
CA ASP A 435 -27.40 14.13 -17.30
C ASP A 435 -26.05 13.41 -17.57
N ALA A 436 -26.10 12.18 -18.10
CA ALA A 436 -24.92 11.36 -18.36
C ALA A 436 -23.94 11.96 -19.38
N LYS A 437 -24.38 12.90 -20.22
CA LYS A 437 -23.50 13.58 -21.19
C LYS A 437 -22.84 14.81 -20.59
N GLN A 438 -23.61 15.57 -19.80
CA GLN A 438 -23.16 16.83 -19.17
C GLN A 438 -22.17 16.59 -18.05
N ILE A 439 -22.35 15.53 -17.26
CA ILE A 439 -21.63 15.31 -16.00
C ILE A 439 -20.11 15.17 -16.15
N HIS A 440 -19.64 14.76 -17.33
CA HIS A 440 -18.21 14.59 -17.60
C HIS A 440 -17.47 15.89 -17.94
N GLU A 441 -18.19 16.90 -18.42
CA GLU A 441 -17.66 18.20 -18.85
C GLU A 441 -18.79 19.26 -18.78
N PRO A 442 -19.27 19.60 -17.55
CA PRO A 442 -20.51 20.36 -17.38
C PRO A 442 -20.50 21.70 -18.11
N TYR A 443 -19.40 22.42 -18.09
CA TYR A 443 -19.30 23.76 -18.70
C TYR A 443 -19.24 23.75 -20.24
N ALA A 444 -19.13 22.60 -20.88
CA ALA A 444 -19.33 22.47 -22.32
C ALA A 444 -20.82 22.51 -22.73
N TYR A 445 -21.73 22.29 -21.79
CA TYR A 445 -23.17 22.16 -22.02
C TYR A 445 -24.02 23.11 -21.20
N ILE A 446 -23.56 23.52 -20.03
CA ILE A 446 -24.29 24.34 -19.07
C ILE A 446 -23.68 25.74 -19.10
N THR A 447 -24.44 26.72 -19.62
CA THR A 447 -24.04 28.13 -19.65
C THR A 447 -24.56 28.90 -18.45
N ASP A 448 -25.33 28.22 -17.57
CA ASP A 448 -25.91 28.87 -16.39
C ASP A 448 -24.83 29.16 -15.34
N SER A 449 -24.79 30.41 -14.86
CA SER A 449 -23.89 30.88 -13.82
C SER A 449 -24.22 30.33 -12.42
N ASN A 450 -25.27 29.51 -12.28
CA ASN A 450 -25.76 29.01 -10.98
C ASN A 450 -25.25 27.61 -10.64
N LEU A 451 -24.37 27.00 -11.45
CA LEU A 451 -23.76 25.72 -11.10
C LEU A 451 -22.70 25.94 -10.00
N ASP A 452 -22.97 25.43 -8.81
CA ASP A 452 -22.06 25.50 -7.65
C ASP A 452 -20.92 24.47 -7.75
N TYR A 453 -20.24 24.47 -8.88
CA TYR A 453 -19.09 23.61 -9.16
C TYR A 453 -17.98 24.46 -9.82
N PRO A 454 -16.69 24.26 -9.46
CA PRO A 454 -15.63 25.10 -9.99
C PRO A 454 -15.43 24.94 -11.50
N HIS A 455 -15.06 26.05 -12.15
CA HIS A 455 -14.61 26.00 -13.55
C HIS A 455 -13.30 25.19 -13.68
N PRO A 456 -13.08 24.52 -14.84
CA PRO A 456 -11.80 23.85 -15.10
C PRO A 456 -10.62 24.82 -14.94
N ILE A 457 -9.67 24.47 -14.07
CA ILE A 457 -8.46 25.27 -13.81
C ILE A 457 -7.46 25.24 -14.97
N ILE A 458 -7.69 24.38 -15.98
CA ILE A 458 -6.76 24.16 -17.09
C ILE A 458 -7.49 23.74 -18.36
N ASP A 459 -6.96 24.17 -19.51
CA ASP A 459 -7.32 23.63 -20.81
C ASP A 459 -6.61 22.29 -21.05
N LEU A 460 -7.36 21.21 -21.21
CA LEU A 460 -6.83 19.84 -21.38
C LEU A 460 -6.02 19.63 -22.65
N LYS A 461 -6.36 20.34 -23.75
CA LYS A 461 -5.61 20.22 -25.03
C LYS A 461 -4.28 20.95 -24.96
N MET A 462 -4.28 22.16 -24.43
CA MET A 462 -3.05 22.97 -24.27
C MET A 462 -2.11 22.33 -23.25
N SER A 463 -2.64 21.86 -22.12
CA SER A 463 -1.85 21.19 -21.08
C SER A 463 -1.17 19.91 -21.57
N ARG A 464 -1.89 19.10 -22.38
CA ARG A 464 -1.32 17.92 -23.02
C ARG A 464 -0.14 18.27 -23.93
N GLN A 465 -0.27 19.32 -24.76
CA GLN A 465 0.80 19.77 -25.65
C GLN A 465 2.03 20.23 -24.85
N ARG A 466 1.81 21.03 -23.80
CA ARG A 466 2.85 21.49 -22.87
C ARG A 466 3.57 20.32 -22.22
N ALA A 467 2.85 19.35 -21.70
CA ALA A 467 3.45 18.16 -21.08
C ALA A 467 4.36 17.42 -22.04
N ILE A 468 3.88 17.10 -23.26
CA ILE A 468 4.66 16.37 -24.27
C ILE A 468 5.96 17.14 -24.63
N ALA A 469 5.88 18.46 -24.81
CA ALA A 469 7.04 19.29 -25.12
C ALA A 469 8.06 19.28 -23.97
N THR A 470 7.60 19.46 -22.72
CA THR A 470 8.48 19.48 -21.53
C THR A 470 9.19 18.15 -21.33
N PHE A 471 8.46 17.02 -21.40
CA PHE A 471 9.06 15.69 -21.26
C PHE A 471 10.03 15.35 -22.39
N LYS A 472 9.76 15.80 -23.62
CA LYS A 472 10.69 15.63 -24.75
C LYS A 472 12.01 16.37 -24.49
N MET A 473 11.96 17.60 -23.98
CA MET A 473 13.15 18.38 -23.64
C MET A 473 13.92 17.80 -22.45
N GLY A 474 13.21 17.34 -21.41
CA GLY A 474 13.82 16.71 -20.23
C GLY A 474 14.54 15.40 -20.54
N ASN A 475 14.01 14.60 -21.48
CA ASN A 475 14.63 13.34 -21.90
C ASN A 475 15.79 13.51 -22.91
N ALA A 476 15.96 14.68 -23.48
CA ALA A 476 17.02 14.95 -24.48
C ALA A 476 18.34 15.44 -23.84
N LYS A 477 18.33 15.75 -22.56
CA LYS A 477 19.49 16.11 -21.74
C LYS A 477 19.98 14.90 -20.95
#